data_60ef928d739abf71869a393b961ca668
#
_entry.id   60ef928d739abf71869a393b961ca668
#
_cell.length_a   1.000
_cell.length_b   1.000
_cell.length_c   1.000
_cell.angle_alpha   90.00
_cell.angle_beta   90.00
_cell.angle_gamma   90.00
#
_symmetry.space_group_name_H-M   'P 1'
#
loop_
_entity.id
_entity.type
_entity.pdbx_description
1 polymer ?
#
loop_
_entity_poly.entity_id
_entity_poly.type
_entity_poly.pdbx_seq_one_letter_code
_entity_poly.pdbx_strand_id
1 'polypeptide(L)'
;MARDYFQACLQFPIVQGDAVKAKNSTTHTELACNLVKAENLFARLKGLLGRSSLPQGEALLIKPCNGIHTFGMRFAIDAIFLDRENRVVGVTKDIQPNHLTRLYFKAASVLELPAGTIEATSTAIGNEVEIA
;
A
#
# COMPACT_ATOMS: atom_id res chain seq x y z
N MET A 1 -5.12 -3.57 -18.09
CA MET A 1 -4.69 -3.63 -16.67
C MET A 1 -4.39 -2.26 -16.10
N ALA A 2 -3.50 -1.46 -16.66
CA ALA A 2 -3.27 -0.08 -16.17
C ALA A 2 -4.52 0.81 -16.25
N ARG A 3 -5.44 0.54 -17.16
CA ARG A 3 -6.70 1.26 -17.31
C ARG A 3 -7.64 1.10 -16.12
N ASP A 4 -7.65 -0.08 -15.46
CA ASP A 4 -8.56 -0.36 -14.36
C ASP A 4 -8.20 0.43 -13.10
N TYR A 5 -6.91 0.66 -12.85
CA TYR A 5 -6.45 1.49 -11.73
C TYR A 5 -6.78 2.96 -11.94
N PHE A 6 -6.59 3.45 -13.14
CA PHE A 6 -6.97 4.81 -13.50
C PHE A 6 -8.48 5.03 -13.37
N GLN A 7 -9.28 4.06 -13.85
CA GLN A 7 -10.73 4.08 -13.72
C GLN A 7 -11.18 4.04 -12.26
N ALA A 8 -10.54 3.24 -11.43
CA ALA A 8 -10.86 3.17 -10.01
C ALA A 8 -10.67 4.52 -9.31
N CYS A 9 -9.61 5.24 -9.65
CA CYS A 9 -9.36 6.57 -9.10
C CYS A 9 -10.39 7.61 -9.56
N LEU A 10 -10.95 7.46 -10.76
CA LEU A 10 -11.99 8.34 -11.28
C LEU A 10 -13.36 8.12 -10.60
N GLN A 11 -13.59 6.94 -10.04
CA GLN A 11 -14.87 6.59 -9.41
C GLN A 11 -14.97 7.03 -7.96
N PHE A 12 -13.85 7.40 -7.32
CA PHE A 12 -13.90 7.96 -5.97
C PHE A 12 -14.46 9.37 -6.03
N PRO A 13 -15.47 9.69 -5.22
CA PRO A 13 -15.90 11.08 -5.11
C PRO A 13 -14.70 11.92 -4.68
N ILE A 14 -14.52 13.05 -5.33
CA ILE A 14 -13.54 14.04 -4.91
C ILE A 14 -13.95 14.45 -3.50
N VAL A 15 -13.36 13.80 -2.50
CA VAL A 15 -13.49 14.27 -1.13
C VAL A 15 -12.76 15.60 -1.12
N GLN A 16 -13.52 16.67 -0.97
CA GLN A 16 -12.96 17.99 -0.76
C GLN A 16 -12.13 17.92 0.52
N GLY A 17 -10.82 18.02 0.37
CA GLY A 17 -9.84 17.90 1.45
C GLY A 17 -8.74 16.96 1.01
N ASP A 18 -7.58 17.23 1.43
CA ASP A 18 -6.27 16.67 1.15
C ASP A 18 -6.21 15.14 1.01
N ALA A 19 -6.79 14.59 -0.06
CA ALA A 19 -6.64 13.17 -0.39
C ALA A 19 -5.17 12.90 -0.71
N VAL A 20 -4.50 12.14 0.16
CA VAL A 20 -3.11 11.74 -0.07
C VAL A 20 -3.09 10.65 -1.13
N LYS A 21 -2.22 10.80 -2.10
CA LYS A 21 -2.04 9.87 -3.20
C LYS A 21 -0.67 9.23 -3.15
N ALA A 22 -0.56 8.04 -3.70
CA ALA A 22 0.71 7.37 -3.90
C ALA A 22 0.89 7.05 -5.38
N LYS A 23 2.07 7.36 -5.89
CA LYS A 23 2.43 7.14 -7.28
C LYS A 23 3.80 6.48 -7.37
N ASN A 24 3.93 5.49 -8.23
CA ASN A 24 5.24 4.99 -8.59
C ASN A 24 5.81 5.90 -9.70
N SER A 25 6.74 6.76 -9.33
CA SER A 25 7.30 7.75 -10.26
C SER A 25 8.27 7.11 -11.25
N THR A 26 8.83 5.94 -10.94
CA THR A 26 9.71 5.20 -11.86
C THR A 26 8.91 4.58 -13.01
N THR A 27 7.77 3.97 -12.71
CA THR A 27 6.92 3.33 -13.73
C THR A 27 5.82 4.24 -14.27
N HIS A 28 5.67 5.43 -13.70
CA HIS A 28 4.61 6.40 -14.05
C HIS A 28 3.21 5.82 -13.86
N THR A 29 3.00 5.08 -12.76
CA THR A 29 1.71 4.43 -12.45
C THR A 29 1.16 4.93 -11.12
N GLU A 30 -0.18 5.06 -11.05
CA GLU A 30 -0.86 5.34 -9.79
C GLU A 30 -0.91 4.09 -8.92
N LEU A 31 -0.51 4.22 -7.66
CA LEU A 31 -0.63 3.15 -6.67
C LEU A 31 -1.91 3.29 -5.85
N ALA A 32 -2.22 4.52 -5.46
CA ALA A 32 -3.43 4.81 -4.69
C ALA A 32 -3.85 6.26 -4.89
N CYS A 33 -5.16 6.48 -4.95
CA CYS A 33 -5.74 7.83 -4.99
C CYS A 33 -6.35 8.24 -3.65
N ASN A 34 -6.50 7.31 -2.73
CA ASN A 34 -6.97 7.56 -1.37
C ASN A 34 -6.12 6.75 -0.39
N LEU A 35 -5.09 7.40 0.15
CA LEU A 35 -4.15 6.78 1.07
C LEU A 35 -4.42 7.27 2.49
N VAL A 36 -4.61 6.32 3.41
CA VAL A 36 -4.74 6.58 4.84
C VAL A 36 -3.41 6.32 5.52
N LYS A 37 -2.97 7.24 6.37
CA LYS A 37 -1.73 7.08 7.14
C LYS A 37 -2.03 6.55 8.53
N ALA A 38 -1.35 5.49 8.94
CA ALA A 38 -1.41 4.91 10.27
C ALA A 38 -0.08 5.18 10.99
N GLU A 39 0.02 6.32 11.66
CA GLU A 39 1.27 6.80 12.27
C GLU A 39 1.30 6.61 13.80
N ASN A 40 0.14 6.46 14.46
CA ASN A 40 0.12 6.19 15.89
C ASN A 40 0.07 4.68 16.17
N LEU A 41 0.44 4.29 17.39
CA LEU A 41 0.53 2.88 17.77
C LEU A 41 -0.78 2.12 17.57
N PHE A 42 -1.90 2.72 17.99
CA PHE A 42 -3.21 2.08 17.87
C PHE A 42 -3.60 1.87 16.40
N ALA A 43 -3.45 2.88 15.55
CA ALA A 43 -3.76 2.79 14.14
C ALA A 43 -2.89 1.73 13.43
N ARG A 44 -1.60 1.64 13.79
CA ARG A 44 -0.69 0.63 13.24
C ARG A 44 -1.10 -0.79 13.65
N LEU A 45 -1.48 -0.99 14.92
CA LEU A 45 -1.92 -2.29 15.41
C LEU A 45 -3.23 -2.72 14.77
N LYS A 46 -4.14 -1.77 14.56
CA LYS A 46 -5.42 -2.05 13.91
C LYS A 46 -5.22 -2.37 12.41
N GLY A 47 -4.43 -1.54 11.70
CA GLY A 47 -4.20 -1.74 10.26
C GLY A 47 -5.51 -1.97 9.51
N LEU A 48 -5.57 -3.05 8.75
CA LEU A 48 -6.75 -3.46 7.98
C LEU A 48 -7.64 -4.49 8.71
N LEU A 49 -7.38 -4.73 9.99
CA LEU A 49 -8.19 -5.65 10.79
C LEU A 49 -9.64 -5.14 10.89
N GLY A 50 -10.60 -6.06 10.78
CA GLY A 50 -12.02 -5.75 10.85
C GLY A 50 -12.63 -5.29 9.54
N ARG A 51 -11.83 -5.03 8.51
CA ARG A 51 -12.34 -4.70 7.18
C ARG A 51 -12.64 -5.97 6.40
N SER A 52 -13.61 -5.89 5.49
CA SER A 52 -13.96 -7.00 4.60
C SER A 52 -13.24 -6.94 3.25
N SER A 53 -12.71 -5.78 2.88
CA SER A 53 -11.99 -5.58 1.62
C SER A 53 -11.13 -4.33 1.67
N LEU A 54 -10.21 -4.25 0.72
CA LEU A 54 -9.47 -3.03 0.38
C LEU A 54 -9.71 -2.76 -1.10
N PRO A 55 -10.58 -1.82 -1.44
CA PRO A 55 -10.90 -1.52 -2.84
C PRO A 55 -9.70 -0.97 -3.60
N GLN A 56 -9.67 -1.18 -4.91
CA GLN A 56 -8.68 -0.57 -5.78
C GLN A 56 -8.71 0.95 -5.64
N GLY A 57 -7.54 1.56 -5.59
CA GLY A 57 -7.37 2.99 -5.37
C GLY A 57 -7.20 3.38 -3.92
N GLU A 58 -7.56 2.51 -2.97
CA GLU A 58 -7.27 2.72 -1.55
C GLU A 58 -5.95 2.09 -1.15
N ALA A 59 -5.30 2.67 -0.15
CA ALA A 59 -4.09 2.14 0.45
C ALA A 59 -3.96 2.56 1.91
N LEU A 60 -3.19 1.77 2.67
CA LEU A 60 -2.82 2.11 4.04
C LEU A 60 -1.30 2.22 4.13
N LEU A 61 -0.80 3.37 4.57
CA LEU A 61 0.61 3.57 4.86
C LEU A 61 0.85 3.43 6.35
N ILE A 62 1.63 2.44 6.75
CA ILE A 62 1.97 2.18 8.14
C ILE A 62 3.39 2.66 8.38
N LYS A 63 3.57 3.59 9.31
CA LYS A 63 4.86 4.19 9.62
C LYS A 63 4.98 4.47 11.12
N PRO A 64 6.09 4.10 11.80
CA PRO A 64 7.19 3.27 11.29
C PRO A 64 6.79 1.79 11.19
N CYS A 65 7.31 1.10 10.19
CA CYS A 65 7.02 -0.33 10.01
C CYS A 65 8.05 -0.95 9.07
N ASN A 66 8.49 -2.19 9.37
CA ASN A 66 9.43 -2.92 8.53
C ASN A 66 9.03 -4.37 8.27
N GLY A 67 7.86 -4.76 8.71
CA GLY A 67 7.26 -6.07 8.48
C GLY A 67 5.81 -6.05 8.90
N ILE A 68 4.99 -6.91 8.31
CA ILE A 68 3.56 -6.97 8.63
C ILE A 68 3.11 -8.41 8.83
N HIS A 69 1.95 -8.54 9.47
CA HIS A 69 1.21 -9.79 9.54
C HIS A 69 -0.21 -9.57 9.03
N THR A 70 -0.82 -10.64 8.56
CA THR A 70 -2.21 -10.64 8.09
C THR A 70 -3.10 -11.50 8.97
N PHE A 71 -2.69 -11.76 10.21
CA PHE A 71 -3.50 -12.55 11.17
C PHE A 71 -4.83 -11.84 11.43
N GLY A 72 -5.93 -12.59 11.28
CA GLY A 72 -7.27 -12.05 11.47
C GLY A 72 -7.82 -11.23 10.31
N MET A 73 -7.06 -11.05 9.25
CA MET A 73 -7.56 -10.40 8.02
C MET A 73 -8.46 -11.35 7.24
N ARG A 74 -9.34 -10.78 6.42
CA ARG A 74 -10.35 -11.52 5.65
C ARG A 74 -10.09 -11.55 4.15
N PHE A 75 -9.00 -10.89 3.69
CA PHE A 75 -8.68 -10.77 2.27
C PHE A 75 -7.17 -10.68 2.08
N ALA A 76 -6.71 -10.99 0.87
CA ALA A 76 -5.31 -10.90 0.49
C ALA A 76 -4.92 -9.46 0.18
N ILE A 77 -3.67 -9.11 0.39
CA ILE A 77 -3.12 -7.79 0.09
C ILE A 77 -1.74 -7.89 -0.56
N ASP A 78 -1.34 -6.81 -1.19
CA ASP A 78 0.05 -6.57 -1.57
C ASP A 78 0.71 -5.62 -0.56
N ALA A 79 2.01 -5.76 -0.35
CA ALA A 79 2.78 -4.89 0.52
C ALA A 79 4.03 -4.39 -0.20
N ILE A 80 4.23 -3.07 -0.16
CA ILE A 80 5.43 -2.40 -0.67
C ILE A 80 6.17 -1.82 0.53
N PHE A 81 7.43 -2.22 0.71
CA PHE A 81 8.28 -1.74 1.79
C PHE A 81 9.14 -0.59 1.28
N LEU A 82 9.06 0.54 1.97
CA LEU A 82 9.72 1.79 1.56
C LEU A 82 10.77 2.21 2.59
N ASP A 83 11.91 2.70 2.12
CA ASP A 83 12.91 3.32 2.99
C ASP A 83 12.51 4.77 3.33
N ARG A 84 13.39 5.50 4.01
CA ARG A 84 13.12 6.88 4.44
C ARG A 84 12.95 7.85 3.28
N GLU A 85 13.51 7.54 2.12
CA GLU A 85 13.39 8.33 0.91
C GLU A 85 12.25 7.86 0.01
N ASN A 86 11.37 6.97 0.51
CA ASN A 86 10.27 6.36 -0.24
C ASN A 86 10.73 5.57 -1.47
N ARG A 87 11.91 4.96 -1.37
CA ARG A 87 12.39 4.02 -2.38
C ARG A 87 11.97 2.60 -1.98
N VAL A 88 11.56 1.81 -2.95
CA VAL A 88 11.11 0.44 -2.72
C VAL A 88 12.30 -0.43 -2.34
N VAL A 89 12.28 -1.01 -1.14
CA VAL A 89 13.30 -1.93 -0.64
C VAL A 89 12.81 -3.37 -0.54
N GLY A 90 11.52 -3.59 -0.71
CA GLY A 90 10.92 -4.91 -0.72
C GLY A 90 9.49 -4.88 -1.26
N VAL A 91 9.09 -5.99 -1.85
CA VAL A 91 7.71 -6.20 -2.31
C VAL A 91 7.28 -7.61 -1.92
N THR A 92 6.04 -7.75 -1.47
CA THR A 92 5.42 -9.04 -1.22
C THR A 92 4.03 -9.03 -1.82
N LYS A 93 3.82 -9.92 -2.77
CA LYS A 93 2.57 -10.00 -3.54
C LYS A 93 1.62 -11.01 -2.94
N ASP A 94 0.33 -10.72 -3.03
CA ASP A 94 -0.77 -11.65 -2.74
C ASP A 94 -0.60 -12.35 -1.38
N ILE A 95 -0.41 -11.55 -0.34
CA ILE A 95 -0.28 -12.06 1.03
C ILE A 95 -1.65 -12.51 1.49
N GLN A 96 -1.81 -13.83 1.65
CA GLN A 96 -3.05 -14.42 2.12
C GLN A 96 -3.28 -14.11 3.61
N PRO A 97 -4.53 -14.18 4.11
CA PRO A 97 -4.77 -14.06 5.55
C PRO A 97 -3.95 -15.05 6.38
N ASN A 98 -3.61 -14.66 7.60
CA ASN A 98 -2.89 -15.47 8.58
C ASN A 98 -1.44 -15.80 8.18
N HIS A 99 -0.75 -14.84 7.58
CA HIS A 99 0.66 -14.93 7.19
C HIS A 99 1.50 -13.84 7.85
N LEU A 100 2.82 -14.06 7.85
CA LEU A 100 3.83 -13.08 8.22
C LEU A 100 4.69 -12.76 7.00
N THR A 101 5.11 -11.50 6.86
CA THR A 101 6.19 -11.17 5.94
C THR A 101 7.53 -11.33 6.67
N ARG A 102 8.61 -11.41 5.89
CA ARG A 102 9.95 -11.22 6.45
C ARG A 102 10.11 -9.77 6.94
N LEU A 103 11.13 -9.52 7.76
CA LEU A 103 11.52 -8.18 8.15
C LEU A 103 12.44 -7.58 7.09
N TYR A 104 12.15 -6.34 6.71
CA TYR A 104 12.96 -5.56 5.77
C TYR A 104 13.65 -4.46 6.55
N PHE A 105 14.89 -4.71 7.01
CA PHE A 105 15.58 -3.81 7.96
C PHE A 105 15.80 -2.41 7.42
N LYS A 106 15.85 -2.22 6.11
CA LYS A 106 15.98 -0.89 5.50
C LYS A 106 14.65 -0.17 5.36
N ALA A 107 13.52 -0.85 5.60
CA ALA A 107 12.21 -0.23 5.48
C ALA A 107 11.90 0.67 6.68
N ALA A 108 11.35 1.83 6.37
CA ALA A 108 10.83 2.78 7.36
C ALA A 108 9.30 2.78 7.38
N SER A 109 8.67 2.37 6.29
CA SER A 109 7.21 2.31 6.16
C SER A 109 6.79 1.17 5.24
N VAL A 110 5.52 0.80 5.37
CA VAL A 110 4.89 -0.23 4.52
C VAL A 110 3.62 0.34 3.92
N LEU A 111 3.48 0.18 2.62
CA LEU A 111 2.28 0.55 1.89
C LEU A 111 1.49 -0.73 1.62
N GLU A 112 0.34 -0.87 2.26
CA GLU A 112 -0.59 -1.97 2.05
C GLU A 112 -1.59 -1.59 0.96
N LEU A 113 -1.74 -2.46 -0.02
CA LEU A 113 -2.49 -2.22 -1.24
C LEU A 113 -3.37 -3.43 -1.57
N PRO A 114 -4.42 -3.26 -2.38
CA PRO A 114 -5.16 -4.41 -2.89
C PRO A 114 -4.24 -5.40 -3.60
N ALA A 115 -4.50 -6.69 -3.42
CA ALA A 115 -3.75 -7.73 -4.10
C ALA A 115 -3.80 -7.53 -5.62
N GLY A 116 -2.65 -7.69 -6.29
CA GLY A 116 -2.52 -7.47 -7.72
C GLY A 116 -1.98 -6.10 -8.12
N THR A 117 -1.90 -5.14 -7.19
CA THR A 117 -1.42 -3.79 -7.48
C THR A 117 0.05 -3.78 -7.90
N ILE A 118 0.90 -4.55 -7.22
CA ILE A 118 2.33 -4.59 -7.53
C ILE A 118 2.55 -5.07 -8.96
N GLU A 119 1.88 -6.13 -9.36
CA GLU A 119 2.01 -6.68 -10.71
C GLU A 119 1.45 -5.73 -11.78
N ALA A 120 0.27 -5.17 -11.53
CA ALA A 120 -0.38 -4.26 -12.48
C ALA A 120 0.43 -2.96 -12.71
N THR A 121 1.17 -2.51 -11.72
CA THR A 121 1.98 -1.28 -11.80
C THR A 121 3.45 -1.55 -12.11
N SER A 122 3.84 -2.82 -12.24
CA SER A 122 5.22 -3.25 -12.44
C SER A 122 6.19 -2.71 -11.37
N THR A 123 5.69 -2.55 -10.15
CA THR A 123 6.49 -2.04 -9.04
C THR A 123 7.55 -3.06 -8.63
N ALA A 124 8.79 -2.61 -8.50
CA ALA A 124 9.94 -3.44 -8.18
C ALA A 124 10.89 -2.72 -7.23
N ILE A 125 11.76 -3.50 -6.59
CA ILE A 125 12.82 -2.96 -5.71
C ILE A 125 13.66 -1.95 -6.50
N GLY A 126 13.92 -0.80 -5.88
CA GLY A 126 14.66 0.31 -6.48
C GLY A 126 13.78 1.38 -7.11
N ASN A 127 12.49 1.12 -7.29
CA ASN A 127 11.55 2.14 -7.77
C ASN A 127 11.36 3.24 -6.74
N GLU A 128 11.02 4.43 -7.20
CA GLU A 128 10.72 5.57 -6.34
C GLU A 128 9.21 5.76 -6.26
N VAL A 129 8.73 6.01 -5.04
CA VAL A 129 7.31 6.26 -4.77
C VAL A 129 7.14 7.68 -4.26
N GLU A 130 6.21 8.39 -4.86
CA GLU A 130 5.82 9.73 -4.44
C GLU A 130 4.52 9.65 -3.66
N ILE A 131 4.52 10.21 -2.44
CA ILE A 131 3.35 10.25 -1.55
C ILE A 131 3.04 11.72 -1.26
N ALA A 132 1.92 12.19 -1.77
CA ALA A 132 1.55 13.60 -1.62
C ALA A 132 0.02 13.81 -1.62
#